data_f8c17ed96fd7db767364c75501ee5022
#
_entry.id   f8c17ed96fd7db767364c75501ee5022
#
_cell.length_a   1.000
_cell.length_b   1.000
_cell.length_c   1.000
_cell.angle_alpha   90.00
_cell.angle_beta   90.00
_cell.angle_gamma   90.00
#
_symmetry.space_group_name_H-M   'P 1'
#
loop_
_entity.id
_entity.type
_entity.pdbx_description
1 polymer ?
#
loop_
_entity_poly.entity_id
_entity_poly.type
_entity_poly.pdbx_seq_one_letter_code
_entity_poly.pdbx_strand_id
1 'polypeptide(L)'
;MYRILYTKQAKKDIEYLKTAKLDKKAKGLVEAVRMDPFADPPPYESLVGNLAGFYSRRINLQHRFVYQVYTEPVTVDLTSYEGTVKIVRMWTHYEQIR
;
A
#
# COMPACT_ATOMS: atom_id res chain seq x y z
N MET A 1 -13.94 -2.10 5.97
CA MET A 1 -13.10 -1.20 5.16
C MET A 1 -11.97 -0.65 6.00
N TYR A 2 -10.77 -0.56 5.45
CA TYR A 2 -9.60 -0.01 6.12
C TYR A 2 -9.37 1.45 5.72
N ARG A 3 -8.91 2.26 6.67
CA ARG A 3 -8.52 3.65 6.40
C ARG A 3 -7.18 3.64 5.67
N ILE A 4 -7.04 4.45 4.61
CA ILE A 4 -5.80 4.53 3.84
C ILE A 4 -5.06 5.82 4.19
N LEU A 5 -3.81 5.68 4.59
CA LEU A 5 -2.89 6.81 4.81
C LEU A 5 -1.70 6.68 3.87
N TYR A 6 -1.20 7.81 3.41
CA TYR A 6 -0.04 7.86 2.52
C TYR A 6 1.11 8.59 3.20
N THR A 7 2.32 8.05 3.14
CA THR A 7 3.49 8.81 3.55
C THR A 7 3.77 9.92 2.53
N LYS A 8 4.59 10.89 2.92
CA LYS A 8 5.04 11.94 2.01
C LYS A 8 5.68 11.34 0.75
N GLN A 9 6.52 10.34 0.93
CA GLN A 9 7.20 9.69 -0.18
C GLN A 9 6.21 8.95 -1.10
N ALA A 10 5.22 8.29 -0.51
CA ALA A 10 4.18 7.62 -1.31
C ALA A 10 3.40 8.62 -2.17
N LYS A 11 3.12 9.79 -1.64
CA LYS A 11 2.44 10.86 -2.39
C LYS A 11 3.29 11.31 -3.59
N LYS A 12 4.59 11.43 -3.42
CA LYS A 12 5.50 11.76 -4.52
C LYS A 12 5.54 10.64 -5.55
N ASP A 13 5.54 9.39 -5.08
CA ASP A 13 5.56 8.22 -5.95
C ASP A 13 4.34 8.19 -6.88
N ILE A 14 3.19 8.67 -6.42
CA ILE A 14 1.97 8.73 -7.23
C ILE A 14 2.20 9.58 -8.49
N GLU A 15 2.94 10.67 -8.38
CA GLU A 15 3.24 11.51 -9.53
C GLU A 15 4.09 10.76 -10.59
N TYR A 16 5.06 9.97 -10.13
CA TYR A 16 5.84 9.12 -11.03
C TYR A 16 4.97 8.06 -11.71
N LEU A 17 4.04 7.48 -10.95
CA LEU A 17 3.10 6.50 -11.50
C LEU A 17 2.22 7.11 -12.59
N LYS A 18 1.76 8.34 -12.40
CA LYS A 18 0.96 9.05 -13.41
C LYS A 18 1.76 9.25 -14.69
N THR A 19 3.01 9.67 -14.56
CA THR A 19 3.90 9.87 -15.70
C THR A 19 4.15 8.56 -16.45
N ALA A 20 4.26 7.45 -15.73
CA ALA A 20 4.47 6.13 -16.32
C ALA A 20 3.18 5.45 -16.76
N LYS A 21 2.02 6.11 -16.57
CA LYS A 21 0.69 5.57 -16.89
C LYS A 21 0.36 4.30 -16.10
N LEU A 22 0.88 4.19 -14.88
CA LEU A 22 0.63 3.08 -13.96
C LEU A 22 -0.33 3.45 -12.84
N ASP A 23 -0.83 4.68 -12.83
CA ASP A 23 -1.69 5.17 -11.74
C ASP A 23 -3.01 4.40 -11.62
N LYS A 24 -3.61 4.00 -12.72
CA LYS A 24 -4.87 3.24 -12.69
C LYS A 24 -4.66 1.86 -12.07
N LYS A 25 -3.56 1.20 -12.42
CA LYS A 25 -3.23 -0.11 -11.86
C LYS A 25 -2.94 0.00 -10.36
N ALA A 26 -2.18 1.01 -9.97
CA ALA A 26 -1.89 1.28 -8.56
C ALA A 26 -3.17 1.59 -7.79
N LYS A 27 -4.09 2.37 -8.35
CA LYS A 27 -5.37 2.68 -7.73
C LYS A 27 -6.19 1.42 -7.48
N GLY A 28 -6.19 0.48 -8.43
CA GLY A 28 -6.87 -0.80 -8.25
C GLY A 28 -6.32 -1.59 -7.08
N LEU A 29 -5.00 -1.57 -6.89
CA LEU A 29 -4.36 -2.23 -5.76
C LEU A 29 -4.73 -1.55 -4.44
N VAL A 30 -4.77 -0.23 -4.40
CA VAL A 30 -5.20 0.52 -3.21
C VAL A 30 -6.62 0.16 -2.83
N GLU A 31 -7.54 0.08 -3.80
CA GLU A 31 -8.92 -0.32 -3.53
C GLU A 31 -9.00 -1.74 -3.00
N ALA A 32 -8.18 -2.66 -3.53
CA ALA A 32 -8.14 -4.03 -3.04
C ALA A 32 -7.73 -4.09 -1.57
N VAL A 33 -6.67 -3.37 -1.17
CA VAL A 33 -6.22 -3.36 0.22
C VAL A 33 -7.15 -2.59 1.15
N ARG A 34 -7.88 -1.62 0.63
CA ARG A 34 -8.90 -0.90 1.39
C ARG A 34 -9.98 -1.87 1.89
N MET A 35 -10.36 -2.80 1.04
CA MET A 35 -11.38 -3.79 1.38
C MET A 35 -10.81 -4.90 2.25
N ASP A 36 -9.63 -5.41 1.90
CA ASP A 36 -8.96 -6.45 2.67
C ASP A 36 -7.46 -6.41 2.35
N PRO A 37 -6.61 -5.92 3.27
CA PRO A 37 -5.17 -5.80 3.01
C PRO A 37 -4.45 -7.14 2.86
N PHE A 38 -5.10 -8.24 3.19
CA PHE A 38 -4.54 -9.59 3.07
C PHE A 38 -5.23 -10.42 2.00
N ALA A 39 -6.05 -9.81 1.16
CA ALA A 39 -6.73 -10.52 0.08
C ALA A 39 -5.74 -11.07 -0.95
N ASP A 40 -5.96 -12.28 -1.39
CA ASP A 40 -5.16 -12.95 -2.42
C ASP A 40 -6.14 -13.76 -3.28
N PRO A 41 -6.35 -13.46 -4.55
CA PRO A 41 -5.69 -12.43 -5.35
C PRO A 41 -6.14 -11.01 -5.00
N PRO A 42 -5.36 -9.95 -5.38
CA PRO A 42 -4.03 -10.07 -6.01
C PRO A 42 -2.97 -10.54 -5.02
N PRO A 43 -1.91 -11.20 -5.49
CA PRO A 43 -0.91 -11.75 -4.57
C PRO A 43 -0.12 -10.67 -3.84
N TYR A 44 0.28 -10.98 -2.62
CA TYR A 44 1.13 -10.11 -1.82
C TYR A 44 2.20 -10.92 -1.11
N GLU A 45 3.24 -10.26 -0.64
CA GLU A 45 4.32 -10.85 0.14
C GLU A 45 4.45 -10.16 1.48
N SER A 46 4.63 -10.96 2.54
CA SER A 46 5.03 -10.44 3.84
C SER A 46 6.55 -10.31 3.83
N LEU A 47 7.06 -9.12 4.11
CA LEU A 47 8.50 -8.88 4.09
C LEU A 47 9.15 -9.33 5.40
N VAL A 48 10.44 -9.64 5.33
CA VAL A 48 11.18 -10.21 6.47
C VAL A 48 12.41 -9.36 6.81
N GLY A 49 13.12 -9.72 7.87
CA GLY A 49 14.32 -9.02 8.31
C GLY A 49 14.01 -7.62 8.76
N ASN A 50 14.76 -6.65 8.26
CA ASN A 50 14.58 -5.23 8.60
C ASN A 50 13.21 -4.69 8.21
N LEU A 51 12.51 -5.38 7.31
CA LEU A 51 11.22 -4.96 6.79
C LEU A 51 10.07 -5.81 7.32
N ALA A 52 10.30 -6.56 8.39
CA ALA A 52 9.23 -7.32 9.05
C ALA A 52 8.10 -6.37 9.46
N GLY A 53 6.86 -6.76 9.18
CA GLY A 53 5.69 -5.91 9.42
C GLY A 53 5.24 -5.11 8.21
N PHE A 54 6.02 -5.15 7.13
CA PHE A 54 5.64 -4.54 5.86
C PHE A 54 5.16 -5.62 4.90
N TYR A 55 4.31 -5.22 3.97
CA TYR A 55 3.76 -6.06 2.92
C TYR A 55 4.00 -5.43 1.58
N SER A 56 4.13 -6.23 0.54
CA SER A 56 4.42 -5.76 -0.80
C SER A 56 3.51 -6.40 -1.82
N ARG A 57 2.97 -5.59 -2.74
CA ARG A 57 2.26 -6.07 -3.92
C ARG A 57 2.94 -5.53 -5.15
N ARG A 58 2.95 -6.31 -6.21
CA ARG A 58 3.58 -5.90 -7.46
C ARG A 58 2.65 -4.97 -8.25
N ILE A 59 3.15 -3.80 -8.64
CA ILE A 59 2.44 -2.92 -9.57
C ILE A 59 2.76 -3.35 -10.99
N ASN A 60 4.07 -3.56 -11.28
CA ASN A 60 4.55 -4.14 -12.53
C ASN A 60 5.84 -4.89 -12.22
N LEU A 61 6.61 -5.28 -13.24
CA LEU A 61 7.87 -6.00 -13.04
C LEU A 61 8.90 -5.21 -12.25
N GLN A 62 8.83 -3.89 -12.30
CA GLN A 62 9.83 -3.00 -11.73
C GLN A 62 9.41 -2.37 -10.41
N HIS A 63 8.14 -2.02 -10.27
CA HIS A 63 7.67 -1.23 -9.13
C HIS A 63 6.74 -2.01 -8.23
N ARG A 64 6.86 -1.74 -6.94
CA ARG A 64 6.06 -2.37 -5.90
C ARG A 64 5.34 -1.33 -5.05
N PHE A 65 4.21 -1.76 -4.56
CA PHE A 65 3.36 -1.05 -3.62
C PHE A 65 3.65 -1.65 -2.24
N VAL A 66 4.21 -0.85 -1.34
CA VAL A 66 4.64 -1.32 -0.02
C VAL A 66 3.81 -0.63 1.06
N TYR A 67 3.29 -1.41 2.00
CA TYR A 67 2.38 -0.91 3.01
C TYR A 67 2.52 -1.64 4.34
N GLN A 68 2.00 -0.99 5.39
CA GLN A 68 1.87 -1.57 6.73
C GLN A 68 0.39 -1.64 7.08
N VAL A 69 0.00 -2.62 7.90
CA VAL A 69 -1.38 -2.82 8.30
C VAL A 69 -1.48 -2.71 9.82
N TYR A 70 -2.40 -1.89 10.29
CA TYR A 70 -2.72 -1.73 11.70
C TYR A 70 -4.17 -2.19 11.88
N THR A 71 -4.36 -3.22 12.69
CA THR A 71 -5.66 -3.89 12.82
C THR A 71 -6.56 -3.30 13.89
N GLU A 72 -6.13 -2.22 14.54
CA GLU A 72 -6.92 -1.56 15.57
C GLU A 72 -8.05 -0.75 14.94
N PRO A 73 -9.31 -0.99 15.32
CA PRO A 73 -10.42 -0.21 14.79
C PRO A 73 -10.26 1.28 15.09
N VAL A 74 -10.70 2.11 14.16
CA VAL A 74 -10.62 3.56 14.31
C VAL A 74 -11.86 4.21 13.71
N THR A 75 -12.34 5.28 14.35
CA THR A 75 -13.46 6.07 13.86
C THR A 75 -12.95 7.48 13.54
N VAL A 76 -13.22 7.92 12.31
CA VAL A 76 -12.84 9.26 11.84
C VAL A 76 -14.08 9.89 11.21
N ASP A 77 -14.48 11.06 11.71
CA ASP A 77 -15.65 11.79 11.18
C ASP A 77 -16.89 10.90 11.02
N LEU A 78 -17.24 10.16 12.07
CA LEU A 78 -18.40 9.28 12.10
C LEU A 78 -18.29 8.03 11.22
N THR A 79 -17.14 7.83 10.56
CA THR A 79 -16.90 6.62 9.78
C THR A 79 -16.05 5.66 10.59
N SER A 80 -16.52 4.42 10.75
CA SER A 80 -15.80 3.37 11.46
C SER A 80 -15.02 2.51 10.48
N TYR A 81 -13.73 2.28 10.79
CA TYR A 81 -12.84 1.45 9.99
C TYR A 81 -12.35 0.28 10.81
N GLU A 82 -12.12 -0.84 10.15
CA GLU A 82 -11.58 -2.06 10.79
C GLU A 82 -10.14 -1.88 11.23
N GLY A 83 -9.43 -0.97 10.57
CA GLY A 83 -8.03 -0.67 10.86
C GLY A 83 -7.50 0.35 9.88
N THR A 84 -6.17 0.43 9.77
CA THR A 84 -5.49 1.40 8.90
C THR A 84 -4.42 0.72 8.06
N VAL A 85 -4.37 1.07 6.78
CA VAL A 85 -3.29 0.70 5.88
C VAL A 85 -2.46 1.95 5.62
N LYS A 86 -1.18 1.91 5.99
CA LYS A 86 -0.25 3.01 5.74
C LYS A 86 0.59 2.66 4.53
N ILE A 87 0.41 3.40 3.45
CA ILE A 87 1.13 3.18 2.21
C ILE A 87 2.46 3.93 2.29
N VAL A 88 3.56 3.18 2.21
CA VAL A 88 4.92 3.68 2.43
C VAL A 88 5.60 4.04 1.12
N ARG A 89 5.49 3.19 0.12
CA ARG A 89 6.08 3.41 -1.21
C ARG A 89 5.17 2.87 -2.30
N MET A 90 5.24 3.47 -3.48
CA MET A 90 4.46 3.04 -4.64
C MET A 90 5.28 3.03 -5.94
N TRP A 91 6.57 3.31 -5.89
CA TRP A 91 7.38 3.51 -7.10
C TRP A 91 8.71 2.75 -7.10
N THR A 92 8.97 1.84 -6.17
CA THR A 92 10.28 1.24 -6.06
C THR A 92 10.20 -0.21 -5.56
N HIS A 93 11.34 -0.90 -5.59
CA HIS A 93 11.51 -2.16 -4.88
C HIS A 93 11.64 -1.90 -3.39
N TYR A 94 11.12 -2.78 -2.57
CA TYR A 94 11.19 -2.65 -1.11
C TYR A 94 12.63 -2.60 -0.60
N GLU A 95 13.59 -3.14 -1.33
CA GLU A 95 15.00 -3.11 -0.98
C GLU A 95 15.55 -1.70 -0.85
N GLN A 96 14.90 -0.72 -1.46
CA GLN A 96 15.31 0.68 -1.45
C GLN A 96 14.69 1.50 -0.32
N ILE A 97 13.95 0.89 0.58
CA ILE A 97 13.21 1.60 1.62
C ILE A 97 14.09 1.94 2.83
N ARG A 98 15.28 1.65 2.86
CA ARG A 98 16.18 1.88 4.01
C ARG A 98 16.46 3.35 4.27
#